data_2eb1005a439332f08d348145a7ecda30
#
_entry.id   2eb1005a439332f08d348145a7ecda30
#
_cell.length_a   1.000
_cell.length_b   1.000
_cell.length_c   1.000
_cell.angle_alpha   90.00
_cell.angle_beta   90.00
_cell.angle_gamma   90.00
#
_symmetry.space_group_name_H-M   'P 1'
#
loop_
_entity.id
_entity.type
_entity.pdbx_description
1 polymer ?
#
loop_
_entity_poly.entity_id
_entity_poly.type
_entity_poly.pdbx_seq_one_letter_code
_entity_poly.pdbx_strand_id
1 'polypeptide(L)'
;MARKRGGGQKRQRNQQRAMYDELDKYPVMPPHAFARIVRDKRTLNIIYQIIEPPLNKKEQEWRDELLDIFIRSLTANIEEIDADPTAYLRTAMDKVIKAYGMKINKKSKSKLFYYLRRDLVGYGKMDVLMNDANVEDISLDGTNVPIFAYHRKFESVETTCVWETDEELESYVIKLAQRCGKHISVADPLLDATLMDGSRIVMKLGREAVSYTHLTLPTSLIVE
;
A
#
# COMPACT_ATOMS: atom_id res chain seq x y z
N MET A 1 -39.85 -2.43 4.82
CA MET A 1 -39.20 -2.32 3.46
C MET A 1 -37.67 -2.37 3.57
N ALA A 2 -37.10 -3.58 3.59
CA ALA A 2 -35.66 -3.77 3.68
C ALA A 2 -35.24 -5.03 2.89
N ARG A 3 -35.06 -4.88 1.55
CA ARG A 3 -34.45 -5.91 0.69
C ARG A 3 -34.11 -5.32 -0.68
N LYS A 4 -32.97 -4.59 -0.83
CA LYS A 4 -32.41 -4.29 -2.17
C LYS A 4 -30.91 -3.91 -2.19
N ARG A 5 -30.10 -4.17 -1.16
CA ARG A 5 -28.65 -3.84 -1.18
C ARG A 5 -27.72 -5.03 -1.52
N GLY A 6 -28.21 -6.25 -1.65
CA GLY A 6 -27.37 -7.43 -1.95
C GLY A 6 -27.16 -7.77 -3.44
N GLY A 7 -27.87 -7.12 -4.34
CA GLY A 7 -27.85 -7.48 -5.76
C GLY A 7 -26.64 -6.95 -6.55
N GLY A 8 -26.12 -5.79 -6.19
CA GLY A 8 -25.00 -5.15 -6.90
C GLY A 8 -23.67 -5.88 -6.68
N GLN A 9 -23.37 -6.21 -5.44
CA GLN A 9 -22.13 -6.91 -5.11
C GLN A 9 -22.07 -8.34 -5.69
N LYS A 10 -23.21 -9.06 -5.71
CA LYS A 10 -23.29 -10.38 -6.36
C LYS A 10 -23.09 -10.28 -7.89
N ARG A 11 -23.65 -9.26 -8.55
CA ARG A 11 -23.44 -9.03 -9.99
C ARG A 11 -22.00 -8.68 -10.33
N GLN A 12 -21.36 -7.79 -9.59
CA GLN A 12 -19.95 -7.45 -9.79
C GLN A 12 -19.03 -8.66 -9.55
N ARG A 13 -19.29 -9.45 -8.52
CA ARG A 13 -18.53 -10.67 -8.21
C ARG A 13 -18.70 -11.74 -9.30
N ASN A 14 -19.88 -11.85 -9.90
CA ASN A 14 -20.13 -12.77 -11.01
C ASN A 14 -19.49 -12.27 -12.32
N GLN A 15 -19.48 -10.97 -12.58
CA GLN A 15 -18.81 -10.38 -13.74
C GLN A 15 -17.27 -10.53 -13.63
N GLN A 16 -16.69 -10.30 -12.45
CA GLN A 16 -15.26 -10.55 -12.22
C GLN A 16 -14.88 -12.03 -12.40
N ARG A 17 -15.70 -12.96 -11.91
CA ARG A 17 -15.49 -14.40 -12.15
C ARG A 17 -15.64 -14.80 -13.63
N ALA A 18 -16.42 -14.06 -14.41
CA ALA A 18 -16.56 -14.28 -15.84
C ALA A 18 -15.32 -13.84 -16.63
N MET A 19 -14.57 -12.83 -16.13
CA MET A 19 -13.41 -12.24 -16.82
C MET A 19 -12.08 -12.84 -16.38
N TYR A 20 -11.98 -13.35 -15.15
CA TYR A 20 -10.72 -13.80 -14.54
C TYR A 20 -10.83 -15.23 -14.04
N ASP A 21 -9.75 -16.01 -14.22
CA ASP A 21 -9.52 -17.27 -13.55
C ASP A 21 -8.65 -17.02 -12.31
N GLU A 22 -9.12 -17.40 -11.14
CA GLU A 22 -8.37 -17.29 -9.88
C GLU A 22 -7.32 -18.42 -9.83
N LEU A 23 -6.04 -18.03 -9.82
CA LEU A 23 -4.91 -18.98 -9.78
C LEU A 23 -4.46 -19.22 -8.33
N ASP A 24 -4.49 -18.17 -7.50
CA ASP A 24 -4.07 -18.25 -6.10
C ASP A 24 -4.72 -17.14 -5.27
N LYS A 25 -4.82 -17.35 -3.96
CA LYS A 25 -5.26 -16.33 -3.00
C LYS A 25 -4.74 -16.65 -1.61
N TYR A 26 -3.97 -15.72 -1.04
CA TYR A 26 -3.35 -15.91 0.27
C TYR A 26 -3.32 -14.62 1.09
N PRO A 27 -3.21 -14.73 2.44
CA PRO A 27 -3.06 -13.56 3.30
C PRO A 27 -1.62 -13.01 3.21
N VAL A 28 -1.48 -11.69 3.10
CA VAL A 28 -0.20 -10.98 3.21
C VAL A 28 -0.11 -10.29 4.58
N MET A 29 -1.11 -9.52 4.93
CA MET A 29 -1.20 -8.86 6.25
C MET A 29 -2.55 -9.16 6.91
N PRO A 30 -2.69 -10.35 7.51
CA PRO A 30 -3.95 -10.76 8.13
C PRO A 30 -4.31 -9.87 9.33
N PRO A 31 -5.59 -9.60 9.58
CA PRO A 31 -6.74 -10.09 8.83
C PRO A 31 -7.19 -9.16 7.68
N HIS A 32 -6.40 -8.14 7.31
CA HIS A 32 -6.86 -7.03 6.51
C HIS A 32 -6.46 -7.12 5.04
N ALA A 33 -5.20 -7.50 4.72
CA ALA A 33 -4.73 -7.52 3.36
C ALA A 33 -4.41 -8.93 2.84
N PHE A 34 -4.81 -9.16 1.58
CA PHE A 34 -4.63 -10.43 0.87
C PHE A 34 -4.12 -10.15 -0.54
N ALA A 35 -3.28 -11.04 -1.04
CA ALA A 35 -2.96 -11.15 -2.44
C ALA A 35 -3.95 -12.10 -3.13
N ARG A 36 -4.36 -11.76 -4.34
CA ARG A 36 -5.15 -12.59 -5.22
C ARG A 36 -4.51 -12.59 -6.60
N ILE A 37 -4.05 -13.73 -7.05
CA ILE A 37 -3.45 -13.88 -8.37
C ILE A 37 -4.53 -14.39 -9.32
N VAL A 38 -4.74 -13.68 -10.42
CA VAL A 38 -5.75 -14.02 -11.41
C VAL A 38 -5.15 -14.02 -12.81
N ARG A 39 -5.72 -14.80 -13.70
CA ARG A 39 -5.44 -14.74 -15.13
C ARG A 39 -6.60 -14.07 -15.85
N ASP A 40 -6.33 -13.03 -16.61
CA ASP A 40 -7.32 -12.45 -17.52
C ASP A 40 -7.57 -13.42 -18.67
N LYS A 41 -8.84 -13.80 -18.88
CA LYS A 41 -9.22 -14.79 -19.90
C LYS A 41 -9.06 -14.28 -21.33
N ARG A 42 -9.02 -12.96 -21.51
CA ARG A 42 -8.92 -12.33 -22.83
C ARG A 42 -7.45 -12.13 -23.23
N THR A 43 -6.64 -11.58 -22.33
CA THR A 43 -5.24 -11.25 -22.60
C THR A 43 -4.29 -12.35 -22.18
N LEU A 44 -4.74 -13.29 -21.35
CA LEU A 44 -3.95 -14.35 -20.68
C LEU A 44 -2.91 -13.80 -19.71
N ASN A 45 -2.86 -12.48 -19.46
CA ASN A 45 -1.97 -11.87 -18.52
C ASN A 45 -2.29 -12.32 -17.09
N ILE A 46 -1.25 -12.51 -16.29
CA ILE A 46 -1.37 -12.76 -14.86
C ILE A 46 -1.33 -11.44 -14.13
N ILE A 47 -2.33 -11.23 -13.27
CA ILE A 47 -2.52 -9.97 -12.54
C ILE A 47 -2.50 -10.26 -11.04
N TYR A 48 -1.66 -9.51 -10.33
CA TYR A 48 -1.65 -9.48 -8.87
C TYR A 48 -2.64 -8.43 -8.37
N GLN A 49 -3.71 -8.88 -7.76
CA GLN A 49 -4.74 -8.01 -7.18
C GLN A 49 -4.53 -7.85 -5.68
N ILE A 50 -4.33 -6.60 -5.25
CA ILE A 50 -4.29 -6.23 -3.85
C ILE A 50 -5.73 -6.17 -3.33
N ILE A 51 -6.03 -6.95 -2.28
CA ILE A 51 -7.34 -6.96 -1.64
C ILE A 51 -7.22 -6.39 -0.24
N GLU A 52 -7.81 -5.22 -0.04
CA GLU A 52 -7.87 -4.50 1.22
C GLU A 52 -9.32 -4.36 1.73
N PRO A 53 -9.55 -4.03 3.01
CA PRO A 53 -10.90 -3.88 3.55
C PRO A 53 -11.63 -2.71 2.87
N PRO A 54 -12.79 -2.92 2.25
CA PRO A 54 -13.53 -1.83 1.65
C PRO A 54 -14.00 -0.83 2.73
N LEU A 55 -13.77 0.45 2.48
CA LEU A 55 -14.28 1.55 3.29
C LEU A 55 -15.58 2.07 2.70
N ASN A 56 -16.58 2.30 3.53
CA ASN A 56 -17.77 3.07 3.15
C ASN A 56 -17.44 4.57 3.18
N LYS A 57 -18.33 5.42 2.63
CA LYS A 57 -18.11 6.88 2.54
C LYS A 57 -17.72 7.50 3.89
N LYS A 58 -18.41 7.14 4.96
CA LYS A 58 -18.12 7.66 6.30
C LYS A 58 -16.78 7.18 6.86
N GLU A 59 -16.40 5.92 6.57
CA GLU A 59 -15.08 5.39 6.93
C GLU A 59 -13.96 6.08 6.13
N GLN A 60 -14.22 6.47 4.88
CA GLN A 60 -13.28 7.27 4.08
C GLN A 60 -13.09 8.66 4.68
N GLU A 61 -14.18 9.37 5.01
CA GLU A 61 -14.15 10.68 5.68
C GLU A 61 -13.36 10.61 6.99
N TRP A 62 -13.61 9.61 7.84
CA TRP A 62 -12.86 9.41 9.08
C TRP A 62 -11.37 9.09 8.84
N ARG A 63 -11.06 8.31 7.80
CA ARG A 63 -9.66 8.03 7.45
C ARG A 63 -8.94 9.32 7.08
N ASP A 64 -9.53 10.14 6.21
CA ASP A 64 -8.92 11.37 5.71
C ASP A 64 -8.76 12.40 6.85
N GLU A 65 -9.77 12.54 7.70
CA GLU A 65 -9.71 13.39 8.89
C GLU A 65 -8.62 12.95 9.88
N LEU A 66 -8.53 11.64 10.17
CA LEU A 66 -7.49 11.09 11.03
C LEU A 66 -6.10 11.29 10.43
N LEU A 67 -5.90 11.02 9.13
CA LEU A 67 -4.64 11.26 8.45
C LEU A 67 -4.20 12.71 8.55
N ASP A 68 -5.10 13.67 8.30
CA ASP A 68 -4.81 15.09 8.40
C ASP A 68 -4.41 15.51 9.81
N ILE A 69 -5.13 15.03 10.84
CA ILE A 69 -4.78 15.27 12.24
C ILE A 69 -3.38 14.71 12.56
N PHE A 70 -3.08 13.50 12.12
CA PHE A 70 -1.78 12.86 12.38
C PHE A 70 -0.64 13.58 11.68
N ILE A 71 -0.79 13.94 10.40
CA ILE A 71 0.23 14.68 9.65
C ILE A 71 0.56 16.01 10.34
N ARG A 72 -0.44 16.71 10.88
CA ARG A 72 -0.24 17.99 11.60
C ARG A 72 0.34 17.80 13.00
N SER A 73 0.10 16.68 13.67
CA SER A 73 0.50 16.44 15.06
C SER A 73 1.81 15.68 15.24
N LEU A 74 2.31 15.00 14.19
CA LEU A 74 3.52 14.16 14.25
C LEU A 74 4.83 14.94 14.51
N THR A 75 4.80 16.27 14.45
CA THR A 75 5.97 17.11 14.74
C THR A 75 6.34 17.17 16.23
N ALA A 76 5.56 16.58 17.13
CA ALA A 76 5.68 16.85 18.57
C ALA A 76 6.41 15.78 19.43
N ASN A 77 6.54 14.50 18.98
CA ASN A 77 7.07 13.43 19.84
C ASN A 77 7.91 12.41 19.05
N ILE A 78 9.07 12.81 18.57
CA ILE A 78 9.94 11.97 17.70
C ILE A 78 10.47 10.73 18.46
N GLU A 79 10.87 10.88 19.73
CA GLU A 79 11.51 9.80 20.52
C GLU A 79 10.56 8.60 20.81
N GLU A 80 9.27 8.84 21.05
CA GLU A 80 8.29 7.75 21.29
C GLU A 80 7.91 7.02 19.99
N ILE A 81 8.08 7.69 18.85
CA ILE A 81 7.78 7.14 17.52
C ILE A 81 8.86 6.14 17.09
N ASP A 82 10.13 6.39 17.44
CA ASP A 82 11.26 5.56 17.03
C ASP A 82 11.27 4.17 17.69
N ALA A 83 10.72 4.03 18.89
CA ALA A 83 10.74 2.76 19.64
C ALA A 83 9.75 1.72 19.08
N ASP A 84 8.48 2.09 18.88
CA ASP A 84 7.42 1.27 18.24
C ASP A 84 6.37 2.18 17.60
N PRO A 85 6.58 2.53 16.32
CA PRO A 85 5.66 3.40 15.60
C PRO A 85 4.22 2.88 15.55
N THR A 86 4.05 1.56 15.53
CA THR A 86 2.73 0.93 15.42
C THR A 86 1.96 1.01 16.75
N ALA A 87 2.61 0.74 17.88
CA ALA A 87 2.00 0.87 19.19
C ALA A 87 1.68 2.33 19.53
N TYR A 88 2.61 3.26 19.20
CA TYR A 88 2.38 4.69 19.33
C TYR A 88 1.14 5.13 18.54
N LEU A 89 1.07 4.78 17.23
CA LEU A 89 -0.05 5.12 16.36
C LEU A 89 -1.39 4.60 16.92
N ARG A 90 -1.41 3.39 17.47
CA ARG A 90 -2.60 2.80 18.08
C ARG A 90 -3.11 3.63 19.27
N THR A 91 -2.20 3.98 20.17
CA THR A 91 -2.51 4.78 21.36
C THR A 91 -2.94 6.20 20.97
N ALA A 92 -2.25 6.81 20.03
CA ALA A 92 -2.56 8.14 19.52
C ALA A 92 -3.93 8.18 18.82
N MET A 93 -4.27 7.16 18.01
CA MET A 93 -5.57 7.03 17.38
C MET A 93 -6.71 6.99 18.43
N ASP A 94 -6.52 6.29 19.53
CA ASP A 94 -7.52 6.22 20.60
C ASP A 94 -7.72 7.57 21.28
N LYS A 95 -6.64 8.30 21.52
CA LYS A 95 -6.70 9.66 22.07
C LYS A 95 -7.44 10.61 21.13
N VAL A 96 -7.14 10.58 19.83
CA VAL A 96 -7.78 11.43 18.82
C VAL A 96 -9.28 11.11 18.72
N ILE A 97 -9.66 9.84 18.58
CA ILE A 97 -11.08 9.40 18.51
C ILE A 97 -11.85 9.92 19.72
N LYS A 98 -11.26 9.83 20.92
CA LYS A 98 -11.88 10.32 22.15
C LYS A 98 -11.98 11.85 22.19
N ALA A 99 -10.91 12.56 21.83
CA ALA A 99 -10.84 14.02 21.85
C ALA A 99 -11.84 14.67 20.87
N TYR A 100 -12.00 14.07 19.70
CA TYR A 100 -12.92 14.58 18.66
C TYR A 100 -14.34 13.98 18.78
N GLY A 101 -14.62 13.14 19.78
CA GLY A 101 -15.93 12.54 20.00
C GLY A 101 -16.40 11.64 18.84
N MET A 102 -15.49 11.06 18.08
CA MET A 102 -15.82 10.23 16.92
C MET A 102 -16.49 8.93 17.34
N LYS A 103 -17.71 8.69 16.88
CA LYS A 103 -18.48 7.46 17.18
C LYS A 103 -18.13 6.33 16.21
N ILE A 104 -16.95 5.73 16.36
CA ILE A 104 -16.42 4.67 15.50
C ILE A 104 -16.61 3.32 16.19
N ASN A 105 -17.26 2.38 15.51
CA ASN A 105 -17.41 1.01 16.03
C ASN A 105 -16.09 0.22 15.92
N LYS A 106 -15.97 -0.88 16.70
CA LYS A 106 -14.75 -1.70 16.77
C LYS A 106 -14.27 -2.20 15.40
N LYS A 107 -15.20 -2.59 14.51
CA LYS A 107 -14.87 -3.09 13.17
C LYS A 107 -14.30 -1.99 12.26
N SER A 108 -14.96 -0.84 12.23
CA SER A 108 -14.47 0.33 11.47
C SER A 108 -13.14 0.83 12.02
N LYS A 109 -12.97 0.86 13.35
CA LYS A 109 -11.70 1.25 14.00
C LYS A 109 -10.55 0.35 13.56
N SER A 110 -10.75 -0.98 13.47
CA SER A 110 -9.73 -1.92 13.00
C SER A 110 -9.32 -1.65 11.55
N LYS A 111 -10.28 -1.36 10.65
CA LYS A 111 -9.98 -0.98 9.27
C LYS A 111 -9.22 0.34 9.18
N LEU A 112 -9.69 1.36 9.92
CA LEU A 112 -9.05 2.68 9.92
C LEU A 112 -7.63 2.60 10.45
N PHE A 113 -7.39 1.82 11.51
CA PHE A 113 -6.05 1.58 12.02
C PHE A 113 -5.15 0.90 10.98
N TYR A 114 -5.68 -0.07 10.21
CA TYR A 114 -4.93 -0.69 9.12
C TYR A 114 -4.47 0.36 8.09
N TYR A 115 -5.37 1.23 7.63
CA TYR A 115 -5.03 2.26 6.65
C TYR A 115 -4.08 3.33 7.19
N LEU A 116 -4.29 3.77 8.44
CA LEU A 116 -3.36 4.71 9.08
C LEU A 116 -1.95 4.14 9.21
N ARG A 117 -1.83 2.87 9.65
CA ARG A 117 -0.53 2.20 9.72
C ARG A 117 0.12 2.08 8.34
N ARG A 118 -0.65 1.66 7.34
CA ARG A 118 -0.20 1.54 5.95
C ARG A 118 0.36 2.87 5.42
N ASP A 119 -0.33 3.97 5.65
CA ASP A 119 -0.02 5.26 5.02
C ASP A 119 1.00 6.08 5.82
N LEU A 120 1.04 5.98 7.16
CA LEU A 120 1.95 6.74 8.02
C LEU A 120 3.24 5.97 8.35
N VAL A 121 3.14 4.69 8.68
CA VAL A 121 4.26 3.83 9.10
C VAL A 121 4.75 2.94 7.96
N GLY A 122 3.83 2.35 7.21
CA GLY A 122 4.11 1.45 6.09
C GLY A 122 4.48 2.16 4.78
N TYR A 123 4.40 1.44 3.69
CA TYR A 123 4.79 1.89 2.36
C TYR A 123 3.60 2.41 1.51
N GLY A 124 2.52 2.87 2.15
CA GLY A 124 1.35 3.42 1.46
C GLY A 124 0.71 2.40 0.51
N LYS A 125 0.46 2.80 -0.74
CA LYS A 125 -0.12 1.93 -1.77
C LYS A 125 0.69 0.66 -2.04
N MET A 126 2.01 0.70 -1.82
CA MET A 126 2.91 -0.44 -2.04
C MET A 126 3.06 -1.34 -0.80
N ASP A 127 2.46 -0.98 0.34
CA ASP A 127 2.68 -1.68 1.61
C ASP A 127 2.38 -3.19 1.54
N VAL A 128 1.37 -3.59 0.78
CA VAL A 128 1.03 -5.01 0.59
C VAL A 128 2.08 -5.73 -0.23
N LEU A 129 2.57 -5.13 -1.32
CA LEU A 129 3.63 -5.72 -2.17
C LEU A 129 4.94 -5.85 -1.40
N MET A 130 5.31 -4.82 -0.63
CA MET A 130 6.53 -4.79 0.18
C MET A 130 6.54 -5.81 1.33
N ASN A 131 5.36 -6.21 1.80
CA ASN A 131 5.22 -7.19 2.88
C ASN A 131 4.84 -8.59 2.38
N ASP A 132 4.82 -8.83 1.05
CA ASP A 132 4.54 -10.15 0.50
C ASP A 132 5.83 -10.95 0.32
N ALA A 133 6.00 -12.01 1.11
CA ALA A 133 7.15 -12.90 1.04
C ALA A 133 7.31 -13.63 -0.32
N ASN A 134 6.28 -13.62 -1.16
CA ASN A 134 6.35 -14.20 -2.51
C ASN A 134 6.76 -13.18 -3.58
N VAL A 135 6.90 -11.90 -3.25
CA VAL A 135 7.38 -10.85 -4.14
C VAL A 135 8.86 -10.64 -3.90
N GLU A 136 9.67 -10.70 -4.94
CA GLU A 136 11.13 -10.56 -4.87
C GLU A 136 11.60 -9.20 -5.39
N ASP A 137 10.84 -8.64 -6.34
CA ASP A 137 11.21 -7.40 -6.99
C ASP A 137 9.97 -6.60 -7.40
N ILE A 138 10.07 -5.28 -7.37
CA ILE A 138 8.99 -4.37 -7.73
C ILE A 138 9.53 -3.30 -8.66
N SER A 139 8.92 -3.14 -9.83
CA SER A 139 9.22 -2.07 -10.79
C SER A 139 8.06 -1.09 -10.89
N LEU A 140 8.40 0.19 -10.77
CA LEU A 140 7.48 1.31 -10.87
C LEU A 140 7.96 2.23 -12.01
N ASP A 141 7.27 2.20 -13.14
CA ASP A 141 7.73 2.81 -14.39
C ASP A 141 7.01 4.14 -14.72
N GLY A 142 6.32 4.74 -13.75
CA GLY A 142 5.68 6.05 -13.91
C GLY A 142 4.21 6.08 -13.54
N THR A 143 3.56 7.18 -13.89
CA THR A 143 2.14 7.41 -13.66
C THR A 143 1.28 6.79 -14.73
N ASN A 144 0.07 6.38 -14.37
CA ASN A 144 -0.89 5.69 -15.23
C ASN A 144 -0.37 4.36 -15.82
N VAL A 145 0.75 3.86 -15.31
CA VAL A 145 1.30 2.55 -15.62
C VAL A 145 1.12 1.64 -14.40
N PRO A 146 0.63 0.41 -14.56
CA PRO A 146 0.59 -0.54 -13.46
C PRO A 146 1.99 -0.82 -12.91
N ILE A 147 2.10 -0.97 -11.61
CA ILE A 147 3.32 -1.49 -10.99
C ILE A 147 3.48 -2.95 -11.39
N PHE A 148 4.69 -3.34 -11.73
CA PHE A 148 5.04 -4.73 -11.96
C PHE A 148 5.73 -5.32 -10.72
N ALA A 149 5.45 -6.58 -10.45
CA ALA A 149 6.10 -7.33 -9.38
C ALA A 149 6.65 -8.65 -9.92
N TYR A 150 7.85 -9.02 -9.49
CA TYR A 150 8.38 -10.36 -9.74
C TYR A 150 7.96 -11.29 -8.60
N HIS A 151 7.09 -12.24 -8.94
CA HIS A 151 6.50 -13.17 -8.00
C HIS A 151 7.15 -14.55 -8.15
N ARG A 152 7.61 -15.16 -7.05
CA ARG A 152 8.34 -16.45 -7.05
C ARG A 152 7.70 -17.56 -7.89
N LYS A 153 6.38 -17.64 -7.89
CA LYS A 153 5.62 -18.70 -8.57
C LYS A 153 5.12 -18.28 -9.96
N PHE A 154 4.88 -17.00 -10.16
CA PHE A 154 4.19 -16.49 -11.35
C PHE A 154 5.08 -15.57 -12.19
N GLU A 155 6.35 -15.38 -11.78
CA GLU A 155 7.33 -14.53 -12.44
C GLU A 155 6.87 -13.06 -12.51
N SER A 156 7.07 -12.38 -13.62
CA SER A 156 6.67 -10.98 -13.78
C SER A 156 5.14 -10.87 -13.91
N VAL A 157 4.51 -10.19 -12.98
CA VAL A 157 3.06 -9.98 -12.93
C VAL A 157 2.73 -8.50 -12.87
N GLU A 158 1.69 -8.12 -13.60
CA GLU A 158 1.08 -6.80 -13.52
C GLU A 158 0.27 -6.68 -12.23
N THR A 159 0.36 -5.55 -11.52
CA THR A 159 -0.43 -5.35 -10.30
C THR A 159 -1.62 -4.44 -10.54
N THR A 160 -2.59 -4.43 -9.61
CA THR A 160 -3.68 -3.46 -9.63
C THR A 160 -3.30 -2.10 -9.00
N CYS A 161 -2.04 -1.91 -8.65
CA CYS A 161 -1.56 -0.68 -8.07
C CYS A 161 -1.08 0.27 -9.17
N VAL A 162 -1.63 1.50 -9.18
CA VAL A 162 -1.30 2.55 -10.16
C VAL A 162 -1.14 3.87 -9.42
N TRP A 163 -0.21 4.69 -9.87
CA TRP A 163 -0.10 6.10 -9.50
C TRP A 163 -0.81 6.94 -10.55
N GLU A 164 -1.75 7.79 -10.12
CA GLU A 164 -2.60 8.53 -11.06
C GLU A 164 -1.99 9.87 -11.48
N THR A 165 -1.19 10.50 -10.61
CA THR A 165 -0.58 11.80 -10.87
C THR A 165 0.91 11.81 -10.58
N ASP A 166 1.65 12.66 -11.29
CA ASP A 166 3.10 12.83 -11.12
C ASP A 166 3.42 13.39 -9.74
N GLU A 167 2.60 14.32 -9.22
CA GLU A 167 2.79 14.91 -7.91
C GLU A 167 2.67 13.87 -6.78
N GLU A 168 1.73 12.94 -6.90
CA GLU A 168 1.57 11.85 -5.94
C GLU A 168 2.78 10.92 -5.97
N LEU A 169 3.25 10.57 -7.16
CA LEU A 169 4.42 9.73 -7.35
C LEU A 169 5.71 10.39 -6.87
N GLU A 170 5.95 11.66 -7.23
CA GLU A 170 7.11 12.44 -6.77
C GLU A 170 7.14 12.52 -5.24
N SER A 171 6.00 12.85 -4.63
CA SER A 171 5.87 12.89 -3.17
C SER A 171 6.19 11.55 -2.52
N TYR A 172 5.79 10.45 -3.16
CA TYR A 172 6.08 9.11 -2.69
C TYR A 172 7.59 8.77 -2.79
N VAL A 173 8.22 9.08 -3.92
CA VAL A 173 9.67 8.86 -4.14
C VAL A 173 10.50 9.67 -3.13
N ILE A 174 10.14 10.94 -2.89
CA ILE A 174 10.79 11.78 -1.89
C ILE A 174 10.63 11.18 -0.48
N LYS A 175 9.43 10.70 -0.13
CA LYS A 175 9.18 10.03 1.15
C LYS A 175 10.04 8.77 1.32
N LEU A 176 10.22 7.97 0.27
CA LEU A 176 11.08 6.79 0.31
C LEU A 176 12.56 7.17 0.49
N ALA A 177 13.03 8.20 -0.21
CA ALA A 177 14.40 8.70 -0.05
C ALA A 177 14.66 9.15 1.40
N GLN A 178 13.73 9.91 2.00
CA GLN A 178 13.81 10.33 3.40
C GLN A 178 13.87 9.15 4.38
N ARG A 179 13.14 8.05 4.11
CA ARG A 179 13.22 6.83 4.91
C ARG A 179 14.58 6.13 4.85
N CYS A 180 15.32 6.35 3.77
CA CYS A 180 16.71 5.90 3.65
C CYS A 180 17.71 6.90 4.28
N GLY A 181 17.23 7.97 4.93
CA GLY A 181 18.08 9.04 5.44
C GLY A 181 18.79 9.84 4.36
N LYS A 182 18.25 9.84 3.13
CA LYS A 182 18.83 10.48 1.95
C LYS A 182 17.88 11.50 1.33
N HIS A 183 18.44 12.35 0.46
CA HIS A 183 17.68 13.30 -0.33
C HIS A 183 17.76 12.96 -1.81
N ILE A 184 16.67 13.19 -2.53
CA ILE A 184 16.58 13.16 -3.98
C ILE A 184 15.97 14.47 -4.47
N SER A 185 16.47 15.01 -5.57
CA SER A 185 15.99 16.28 -6.13
C SER A 185 16.15 16.30 -7.64
N VAL A 186 15.58 17.31 -8.30
CA VAL A 186 15.75 17.53 -9.74
C VAL A 186 17.22 17.77 -10.12
N ALA A 187 18.04 18.34 -9.20
CA ALA A 187 19.47 18.57 -9.43
C ALA A 187 20.30 17.30 -9.23
N ASP A 188 19.86 16.39 -8.35
CA ASP A 188 20.46 15.07 -8.12
C ASP A 188 19.35 14.01 -8.18
N PRO A 189 18.99 13.58 -9.41
CA PRO A 189 17.77 12.81 -9.62
C PRO A 189 17.93 11.30 -9.43
N LEU A 190 19.14 10.80 -9.20
CA LEU A 190 19.41 9.37 -9.05
C LEU A 190 19.78 9.04 -7.61
N LEU A 191 19.12 8.02 -7.06
CA LEU A 191 19.39 7.53 -5.72
C LEU A 191 19.45 6.01 -5.70
N ASP A 192 20.55 5.46 -5.20
CA ASP A 192 20.69 4.05 -4.80
C ASP A 192 20.82 4.00 -3.28
N ALA A 193 19.95 3.25 -2.64
CA ALA A 193 19.85 3.19 -1.19
C ALA A 193 19.36 1.82 -0.70
N THR A 194 19.48 1.60 0.61
CA THR A 194 18.92 0.42 1.30
C THR A 194 17.92 0.91 2.33
N LEU A 195 16.74 0.32 2.33
CA LEU A 195 15.71 0.53 3.36
C LEU A 195 16.08 -0.18 4.66
N MET A 196 15.40 0.17 5.76
CA MET A 196 15.67 -0.42 7.08
C MET A 196 15.39 -1.93 7.15
N ASP A 197 14.52 -2.45 6.29
CA ASP A 197 14.22 -3.87 6.15
C ASP A 197 15.25 -4.66 5.33
N GLY A 198 16.29 -3.97 4.81
CA GLY A 198 17.33 -4.56 3.96
C GLY A 198 17.00 -4.56 2.48
N SER A 199 15.84 -4.08 2.06
CA SER A 199 15.47 -3.95 0.65
C SER A 199 16.35 -2.92 -0.04
N ARG A 200 16.87 -3.24 -1.23
CA ARG A 200 17.61 -2.28 -2.06
C ARG A 200 16.62 -1.52 -2.93
N ILE A 201 16.80 -0.21 -3.01
CA ILE A 201 15.98 0.66 -3.82
C ILE A 201 16.84 1.54 -4.73
N VAL A 202 16.51 1.57 -6.01
CA VAL A 202 17.07 2.49 -6.99
C VAL A 202 15.94 3.38 -7.47
N MET A 203 16.09 4.69 -7.29
CA MET A 203 15.07 5.69 -7.62
C MET A 203 15.64 6.72 -8.60
N LYS A 204 14.78 7.17 -9.52
CA LYS A 204 15.06 8.29 -10.41
C LYS A 204 13.90 9.28 -10.35
N LEU A 205 14.20 10.55 -10.08
CA LEU A 205 13.26 11.67 -10.13
C LEU A 205 13.47 12.44 -11.43
N GLY A 206 12.43 12.67 -12.26
CA GLY A 206 12.57 13.42 -13.49
C GLY A 206 11.26 13.89 -14.08
N ARG A 207 11.29 15.03 -14.81
CA ARG A 207 10.13 15.64 -15.50
C ARG A 207 9.82 15.05 -16.87
N GLU A 208 10.79 14.42 -17.52
CA GLU A 208 10.60 13.79 -18.82
C GLU A 208 10.56 12.28 -18.64
N ALA A 209 9.34 11.75 -18.62
CA ALA A 209 8.99 10.35 -18.57
C ALA A 209 9.76 9.53 -17.51
N VAL A 210 9.02 9.15 -16.48
CA VAL A 210 9.27 7.96 -15.68
C VAL A 210 10.22 8.14 -14.49
N SER A 211 9.62 8.30 -13.32
CA SER A 211 10.28 7.91 -12.08
C SER A 211 10.46 6.39 -12.09
N TYR A 212 11.62 5.91 -12.51
CA TYR A 212 11.98 4.50 -12.33
C TYR A 212 12.27 4.26 -10.85
N THR A 213 11.50 3.42 -10.22
CA THR A 213 11.83 2.91 -8.90
C THR A 213 11.89 1.40 -9.00
N HIS A 214 13.08 0.85 -8.80
CA HIS A 214 13.31 -0.58 -8.75
C HIS A 214 13.60 -0.97 -7.31
N LEU A 215 12.83 -1.89 -6.77
CA LEU A 215 12.92 -2.36 -5.39
C LEU A 215 13.16 -3.87 -5.39
N THR A 216 14.34 -4.27 -4.95
CA THR A 216 14.66 -5.67 -4.71
C THR A 216 14.42 -5.96 -3.25
N LEU A 217 13.47 -6.83 -2.95
CA LEU A 217 13.14 -7.24 -1.60
C LEU A 217 14.15 -8.26 -1.08
N PRO A 218 14.46 -8.27 0.23
CA PRO A 218 15.37 -9.26 0.79
C PRO A 218 14.71 -10.65 0.65
N THR A 219 15.36 -11.51 -0.10
CA THR A 219 14.98 -12.92 -0.16
C THR A 219 15.14 -13.49 1.24
N SER A 220 14.04 -13.73 1.95
CA SER A 220 14.11 -14.45 3.22
C SER A 220 14.72 -15.81 2.95
N LEU A 221 15.99 -15.99 3.33
CA LEU A 221 16.61 -17.30 3.43
C LEU A 221 15.77 -18.07 4.46
N ILE A 222 14.92 -18.96 3.96
CA ILE A 222 14.35 -20.00 4.79
C ILE A 222 15.53 -20.91 5.11
N VAL A 223 16.09 -20.72 6.30
CA VAL A 223 16.98 -21.71 6.90
C VAL A 223 16.06 -22.86 7.29
N GLU A 224 16.18 -23.99 6.59
CA GLU A 224 15.60 -25.25 6.97
C GLU A 224 16.15 -25.72 8.33
#